data_e4f13e95420ea083f6542b29ea7d89bb
#
_entry.id   e4f13e95420ea083f6542b29ea7d89bb
#
_cell.length_a   1.000
_cell.length_b   1.000
_cell.length_c   1.000
_cell.angle_alpha   90.00
_cell.angle_beta   90.00
_cell.angle_gamma   90.00
#
_symmetry.space_group_name_H-M   'P 1'
#
loop_
_entity.id
_entity.type
_entity.pdbx_description
1 polymer ?
#
loop_
_entity_poly.entity_id
_entity_poly.type
_entity_poly.pdbx_seq_one_letter_code
_entity_poly.pdbx_strand_id
1 'polypeptide(L)'
;MLQEKEVMQLLEETEAVLHGHFLLTSGLHSPMYVEKFNVLQHPKYTEKLCQELAERYAADNVELVVGPMTGGILLAHEVGKALDTRAIFTERENGKMTLKRGFEIPKGTRVLIVEDIVTTGGSVMEVLDVVKEHGGVPVGIGLLVDRSGGKVDFGIRTEALLHLDVPTFKEEDCPLCKEGK
;
A
#
# COMPACT_ATOMS: atom_id res chain seq x y z
N MET A 1 -4.57 -8.51 16.98
CA MET A 1 -4.42 -7.30 16.13
C MET A 1 -3.10 -6.61 16.47
N LEU A 2 -2.27 -6.38 15.46
CA LEU A 2 -1.03 -5.62 15.60
C LEU A 2 -1.33 -4.14 15.88
N GLN A 3 -0.61 -3.55 16.83
CA GLN A 3 -0.66 -2.11 17.07
C GLN A 3 0.30 -1.39 16.11
N GLU A 4 0.02 -0.15 15.76
CA GLU A 4 0.91 0.65 14.88
C GLU A 4 2.36 0.68 15.36
N LYS A 5 2.57 0.71 16.69
CA LYS A 5 3.92 0.65 17.28
C LYS A 5 4.66 -0.64 16.93
N GLU A 6 3.97 -1.77 16.91
CA GLU A 6 4.56 -3.07 16.55
C GLU A 6 4.86 -3.15 15.07
N VAL A 7 3.99 -2.56 14.23
CA VAL A 7 4.23 -2.43 12.79
C VAL A 7 5.45 -1.55 12.53
N MET A 8 5.55 -0.39 13.19
CA MET A 8 6.70 0.52 13.07
C MET A 8 8.00 -0.18 13.47
N GLN A 9 8.01 -0.86 14.62
CA GLN A 9 9.18 -1.61 15.08
C GLN A 9 9.63 -2.64 14.04
N LEU A 10 8.71 -3.37 13.45
CA LEU A 10 9.00 -4.36 12.41
C LEU A 10 9.59 -3.72 11.15
N LEU A 11 9.09 -2.54 10.75
CA LEU A 11 9.64 -1.79 9.62
C LEU A 11 11.04 -1.23 9.92
N GLU A 12 11.31 -0.82 11.17
CA GLU A 12 12.64 -0.38 11.61
C GLU A 12 13.63 -1.55 11.68
N GLU A 13 13.24 -2.69 12.24
CA GLU A 13 14.06 -3.92 12.32
C GLU A 13 14.49 -4.44 10.94
N THR A 14 13.68 -4.19 9.92
CA THR A 14 13.96 -4.56 8.52
C THR A 14 14.63 -3.44 7.72
N GLU A 15 14.98 -2.34 8.36
CA GLU A 15 15.48 -1.14 7.69
C GLU A 15 14.54 -0.62 6.57
N ALA A 16 13.25 -0.91 6.68
CA ALA A 16 12.23 -0.39 5.77
C ALA A 16 11.90 1.08 6.06
N VAL A 17 12.10 1.55 7.30
CA VAL A 17 12.04 2.95 7.68
C VAL A 17 13.45 3.45 7.92
N LEU A 18 13.88 4.40 7.10
CA LEU A 18 15.20 5.01 7.15
C LEU A 18 15.09 6.44 7.69
N HIS A 19 15.94 6.78 8.65
CA HIS A 19 16.05 8.13 9.20
C HIS A 19 17.29 8.82 8.65
N GLY A 20 17.16 10.06 8.19
CA GLY A 20 18.28 10.80 7.60
C GLY A 20 17.81 12.04 6.87
N HIS A 21 18.58 12.49 5.89
CA HIS A 21 18.22 13.60 5.03
C HIS A 21 18.04 13.08 3.58
N PHE A 22 16.81 13.01 3.12
CA PHE A 22 16.46 12.43 1.85
C PHE A 22 15.88 13.47 0.90
N LEU A 23 16.36 13.46 -0.34
CA LEU A 23 15.76 14.18 -1.46
C LEU A 23 14.73 13.24 -2.13
N LEU A 24 13.46 13.61 -2.06
CA LEU A 24 12.37 12.85 -2.67
C LEU A 24 12.29 13.13 -4.18
N THR A 25 11.65 12.24 -4.93
CA THR A 25 11.39 12.42 -6.37
C THR A 25 10.57 13.67 -6.70
N SER A 26 9.82 14.18 -5.73
CA SER A 26 9.10 15.45 -5.82
C SER A 26 10.00 16.69 -5.74
N GLY A 27 11.30 16.52 -5.45
CA GLY A 27 12.23 17.60 -5.15
C GLY A 27 12.13 18.15 -3.74
N LEU A 28 11.28 17.57 -2.89
CA LEU A 28 11.19 17.93 -1.48
C LEU A 28 12.16 17.11 -0.64
N HIS A 29 12.59 17.70 0.48
CA HIS A 29 13.44 17.06 1.47
C HIS A 29 12.60 16.41 2.56
N SER A 30 13.06 15.29 3.09
CA SER A 30 12.40 14.53 4.15
C SER A 30 13.40 14.00 5.17
N PRO A 31 13.07 14.03 6.48
CA PRO A 31 13.90 13.38 7.51
C PRO A 31 13.74 11.87 7.54
N MET A 32 12.82 11.32 6.74
CA MET A 32 12.51 9.89 6.73
C MET A 32 12.21 9.41 5.30
N TYR A 33 12.64 8.20 5.00
CA TYR A 33 12.31 7.50 3.77
C TYR A 33 11.79 6.09 4.09
N VAL A 34 10.81 5.61 3.32
CA VAL A 34 10.29 4.25 3.47
C VAL A 34 10.67 3.44 2.25
N GLU A 35 11.57 2.46 2.46
CA GLU A 35 11.95 1.48 1.45
C GLU A 35 11.22 0.16 1.69
N LYS A 36 10.04 0.06 1.12
CA LYS A 36 9.11 -1.05 1.31
C LYS A 36 9.69 -2.43 0.99
N PHE A 37 10.58 -2.51 -0.01
CA PHE A 37 11.15 -3.80 -0.39
C PHE A 37 12.11 -4.36 0.68
N ASN A 38 12.60 -3.53 1.60
CA ASN A 38 13.38 -4.01 2.73
C ASN A 38 12.55 -4.91 3.66
N VAL A 39 11.27 -4.64 3.87
CA VAL A 39 10.39 -5.55 4.61
C VAL A 39 9.83 -6.65 3.72
N LEU A 40 9.42 -6.32 2.49
CA LEU A 40 8.75 -7.27 1.59
C LEU A 40 9.67 -8.41 1.11
N GLN A 41 11.00 -8.22 1.12
CA GLN A 41 11.95 -9.30 0.84
C GLN A 41 11.99 -10.39 1.92
N HIS A 42 11.39 -10.15 3.09
CA HIS A 42 11.32 -11.11 4.19
C HIS A 42 9.93 -11.76 4.27
N PRO A 43 9.71 -12.96 3.70
CA PRO A 43 8.39 -13.59 3.63
C PRO A 43 7.69 -13.68 4.98
N LYS A 44 8.43 -14.00 6.06
CA LYS A 44 7.91 -14.09 7.43
C LYS A 44 7.24 -12.79 7.90
N TYR A 45 7.82 -11.64 7.58
CA TYR A 45 7.28 -10.34 7.99
C TYR A 45 6.15 -9.91 7.06
N THR A 46 6.29 -10.15 5.76
CA THR A 46 5.24 -9.90 4.79
C THR A 46 3.98 -10.69 5.12
N GLU A 47 4.13 -11.99 5.41
CA GLU A 47 3.03 -12.85 5.84
C GLU A 47 2.33 -12.30 7.10
N LYS A 48 3.10 -11.94 8.13
CA LYS A 48 2.55 -11.39 9.39
C LYS A 48 1.73 -10.12 9.17
N LEU A 49 2.24 -9.19 8.37
CA LEU A 49 1.54 -7.94 8.05
C LEU A 49 0.29 -8.19 7.21
N CYS A 50 0.38 -9.08 6.22
CA CYS A 50 -0.74 -9.41 5.34
C CYS A 50 -1.85 -10.20 6.06
N GLN A 51 -1.50 -11.06 7.02
CA GLN A 51 -2.47 -11.71 7.89
C GLN A 51 -3.28 -10.69 8.71
N GLU A 52 -2.62 -9.69 9.28
CA GLU A 52 -3.32 -8.61 9.99
C GLU A 52 -4.28 -7.83 9.09
N LEU A 53 -3.87 -7.52 7.85
CA LEU A 53 -4.79 -6.91 6.88
C LEU A 53 -5.96 -7.81 6.55
N ALA A 54 -5.71 -9.10 6.32
CA ALA A 54 -6.75 -10.09 6.02
C ALA A 54 -7.76 -10.21 7.16
N GLU A 55 -7.30 -10.24 8.41
CA GLU A 55 -8.18 -10.30 9.60
C GLU A 55 -9.13 -9.11 9.66
N ARG A 56 -8.70 -7.91 9.30
CA ARG A 56 -9.55 -6.71 9.27
C ARG A 56 -10.69 -6.80 8.27
N TYR A 57 -10.54 -7.61 7.22
CA TYR A 57 -11.53 -7.80 6.15
C TYR A 57 -12.18 -9.19 6.14
N ALA A 58 -11.94 -10.02 7.16
CA ALA A 58 -12.44 -11.39 7.21
C ALA A 58 -13.97 -11.50 7.16
N ALA A 59 -14.69 -10.48 7.64
CA ALA A 59 -16.17 -10.44 7.62
C ALA A 59 -16.76 -9.86 6.31
N ASP A 60 -15.93 -9.38 5.39
CA ASP A 60 -16.39 -8.64 4.21
C ASP A 60 -16.68 -9.53 2.99
N ASN A 61 -16.61 -10.87 3.15
CA ASN A 61 -16.82 -11.83 2.06
C ASN A 61 -16.00 -11.47 0.81
N VAL A 62 -14.69 -11.27 0.99
CA VAL A 62 -13.76 -10.99 -0.11
C VAL A 62 -13.65 -12.21 -1.01
N GLU A 63 -13.84 -12.04 -2.32
CA GLU A 63 -13.74 -13.10 -3.33
C GLU A 63 -12.50 -12.94 -4.23
N LEU A 64 -11.89 -11.76 -4.19
CA LEU A 64 -10.70 -11.44 -4.98
C LEU A 64 -9.88 -10.35 -4.30
N VAL A 65 -8.58 -10.52 -4.26
CA VAL A 65 -7.64 -9.48 -3.83
C VAL A 65 -6.88 -8.95 -5.03
N VAL A 66 -6.76 -7.63 -5.15
CA VAL A 66 -6.09 -6.96 -6.26
C VAL A 66 -5.07 -5.96 -5.72
N GLY A 67 -3.83 -6.05 -6.20
CA GLY A 67 -2.80 -5.06 -5.90
C GLY A 67 -2.14 -4.52 -7.16
N PRO A 68 -1.68 -3.27 -7.19
CA PRO A 68 -0.91 -2.76 -8.32
C PRO A 68 0.54 -3.27 -8.29
N MET A 69 1.11 -3.47 -9.44
CA MET A 69 2.54 -3.78 -9.59
C MET A 69 3.41 -2.65 -9.02
N THR A 70 4.47 -2.90 -8.25
CA THR A 70 5.16 -4.18 -8.04
C THR A 70 4.91 -4.73 -6.63
N GLY A 71 4.96 -3.92 -5.59
CA GLY A 71 4.79 -4.35 -4.19
C GLY A 71 3.41 -4.94 -3.91
N GLY A 72 2.37 -4.39 -4.52
CA GLY A 72 1.00 -4.90 -4.41
C GLY A 72 0.82 -6.33 -4.88
N ILE A 73 1.72 -6.86 -5.74
CA ILE A 73 1.69 -8.28 -6.13
C ILE A 73 1.92 -9.18 -4.92
N LEU A 74 2.95 -8.88 -4.13
CA LEU A 74 3.29 -9.67 -2.95
C LEU A 74 2.18 -9.58 -1.90
N LEU A 75 1.64 -8.37 -1.70
CA LEU A 75 0.56 -8.15 -0.75
C LEU A 75 -0.72 -8.88 -1.19
N ALA A 76 -1.10 -8.76 -2.46
CA ALA A 76 -2.29 -9.43 -2.98
C ALA A 76 -2.18 -10.95 -2.81
N HIS A 77 -1.01 -11.53 -3.10
CA HIS A 77 -0.75 -12.95 -2.93
C HIS A 77 -0.90 -13.38 -1.46
N GLU A 78 -0.23 -12.71 -0.54
CA GLU A 78 -0.26 -13.09 0.88
C GLU A 78 -1.63 -12.83 1.55
N VAL A 79 -2.29 -11.71 1.23
CA VAL A 79 -3.65 -11.43 1.74
C VAL A 79 -4.66 -12.41 1.14
N GLY A 80 -4.56 -12.70 -0.16
CA GLY A 80 -5.40 -13.70 -0.82
C GLY A 80 -5.24 -15.09 -0.22
N LYS A 81 -3.99 -15.51 0.06
CA LYS A 81 -3.67 -16.75 0.78
C LYS A 81 -4.33 -16.77 2.17
N ALA A 82 -4.23 -15.67 2.93
CA ALA A 82 -4.80 -15.59 4.27
C ALA A 82 -6.35 -15.60 4.28
N LEU A 83 -6.98 -15.06 3.24
CA LEU A 83 -8.45 -15.07 3.06
C LEU A 83 -8.96 -16.30 2.30
N ASP A 84 -8.08 -17.20 1.89
CA ASP A 84 -8.40 -18.37 1.05
C ASP A 84 -9.16 -18.00 -0.23
N THR A 85 -8.68 -16.95 -0.92
CA THR A 85 -9.32 -16.45 -2.13
C THR A 85 -8.30 -16.14 -3.23
N ARG A 86 -8.81 -15.87 -4.44
CA ARG A 86 -7.96 -15.50 -5.59
C ARG A 86 -7.24 -14.18 -5.36
N ALA A 87 -6.03 -14.10 -5.90
CA ALA A 87 -5.24 -12.88 -5.92
C ALA A 87 -4.73 -12.60 -7.34
N ILE A 88 -4.85 -11.35 -7.77
CA ILE A 88 -4.36 -10.87 -9.05
C ILE A 88 -3.69 -9.50 -8.87
N PHE A 89 -3.09 -8.99 -9.93
CA PHE A 89 -2.49 -7.67 -9.91
C PHE A 89 -2.79 -6.88 -11.18
N THR A 90 -2.72 -5.56 -11.05
CA THR A 90 -2.77 -4.64 -12.18
C THR A 90 -1.36 -4.16 -12.52
N GLU A 91 -1.14 -3.85 -13.78
CA GLU A 91 0.12 -3.25 -14.27
C GLU A 91 -0.16 -2.09 -15.22
N ARG A 92 0.85 -1.22 -15.39
CA ARG A 92 0.71 -0.10 -16.34
C ARG A 92 1.06 -0.52 -17.74
N GLU A 93 0.21 -0.14 -18.68
CA GLU A 93 0.46 -0.22 -20.10
C GLU A 93 0.24 1.16 -20.72
N ASN A 94 1.27 1.70 -21.36
CA ASN A 94 1.23 3.05 -21.93
C ASN A 94 0.79 4.12 -20.91
N GLY A 95 1.23 4.00 -19.65
CA GLY A 95 0.91 4.92 -18.57
C GLY A 95 -0.46 4.71 -17.91
N LYS A 96 -1.32 3.83 -18.43
CA LYS A 96 -2.63 3.51 -17.88
C LYS A 96 -2.60 2.20 -17.06
N MET A 97 -3.21 2.22 -15.88
CA MET A 97 -3.42 1.01 -15.09
C MET A 97 -4.39 0.07 -15.80
N THR A 98 -4.06 -1.21 -15.90
CA THR A 98 -4.86 -2.19 -16.64
C THR A 98 -4.72 -3.61 -16.09
N LEU A 99 -5.70 -4.45 -16.41
CA LEU A 99 -5.64 -5.89 -16.21
C LEU A 99 -4.99 -6.55 -17.42
N LYS A 100 -4.01 -7.42 -17.15
CA LYS A 100 -3.31 -8.20 -18.17
C LYS A 100 -3.22 -9.67 -17.74
N ARG A 101 -2.40 -10.45 -18.44
CA ARG A 101 -2.11 -11.85 -18.09
C ARG A 101 -3.31 -12.80 -18.16
N GLY A 102 -4.41 -12.40 -18.82
CA GLY A 102 -5.64 -13.17 -18.80
C GLY A 102 -6.38 -13.13 -17.47
N PHE A 103 -6.05 -12.16 -16.59
CA PHE A 103 -6.82 -11.94 -15.38
C PHE A 103 -8.20 -11.39 -15.69
N GLU A 104 -9.19 -11.89 -14.96
CA GLU A 104 -10.59 -11.48 -15.09
C GLU A 104 -11.18 -11.14 -13.73
N ILE A 105 -12.03 -10.11 -13.71
CA ILE A 105 -12.89 -9.75 -12.58
C ILE A 105 -14.34 -9.97 -13.04
N PRO A 106 -14.96 -11.11 -12.69
CA PRO A 106 -16.36 -11.35 -13.02
C PRO A 106 -17.26 -10.28 -12.40
N LYS A 107 -18.34 -9.94 -13.11
CA LYS A 107 -19.29 -8.94 -12.62
C LYS A 107 -19.85 -9.32 -11.26
N GLY A 108 -19.85 -8.38 -10.32
CA GLY A 108 -20.33 -8.57 -8.96
C GLY A 108 -19.31 -9.16 -7.99
N THR A 109 -18.10 -9.56 -8.46
CA THR A 109 -17.03 -10.07 -7.58
C THR A 109 -16.67 -9.03 -6.50
N ARG A 110 -16.64 -9.46 -5.26
CA ARG A 110 -16.27 -8.62 -4.10
C ARG A 110 -14.75 -8.52 -3.99
N VAL A 111 -14.23 -7.33 -4.21
CA VAL A 111 -12.79 -7.08 -4.39
C VAL A 111 -12.22 -6.28 -3.23
N LEU A 112 -11.18 -6.82 -2.61
CA LEU A 112 -10.30 -6.08 -1.70
C LEU A 112 -9.09 -5.57 -2.49
N ILE A 113 -8.82 -4.28 -2.42
CA ILE A 113 -7.63 -3.67 -3.01
C ILE A 113 -6.55 -3.56 -1.94
N VAL A 114 -5.32 -3.91 -2.26
CA VAL A 114 -4.19 -3.80 -1.33
C VAL A 114 -3.03 -3.05 -1.96
N GLU A 115 -2.36 -2.21 -1.16
CA GLU A 115 -1.19 -1.44 -1.59
C GLU A 115 -0.16 -1.35 -0.46
N ASP A 116 1.09 -1.23 -0.82
CA ASP A 116 2.17 -1.13 0.15
C ASP A 116 2.23 0.25 0.82
N ILE A 117 2.32 1.33 0.06
CA ILE A 117 2.40 2.69 0.59
C ILE A 117 1.51 3.63 -0.22
N VAL A 118 0.69 4.39 0.47
CA VAL A 118 -0.09 5.48 -0.13
C VAL A 118 0.51 6.83 0.28
N THR A 119 0.74 7.68 -0.71
CA THR A 119 1.09 9.11 -0.52
C THR A 119 0.00 10.01 -1.11
N THR A 120 -0.18 9.99 -2.41
CA THR A 120 -1.23 10.74 -3.12
C THR A 120 -2.46 9.91 -3.45
N GLY A 121 -2.37 8.59 -3.34
CA GLY A 121 -3.46 7.67 -3.62
C GLY A 121 -3.71 7.37 -5.10
N GLY A 122 -2.92 7.95 -6.02
CA GLY A 122 -3.16 7.82 -7.46
C GLY A 122 -3.24 6.37 -7.95
N SER A 123 -2.29 5.51 -7.57
CA SER A 123 -2.30 4.10 -7.98
C SER A 123 -3.53 3.35 -7.49
N VAL A 124 -3.93 3.57 -6.24
CA VAL A 124 -5.13 2.93 -5.66
C VAL A 124 -6.39 3.40 -6.36
N MET A 125 -6.51 4.71 -6.67
CA MET A 125 -7.65 5.24 -7.43
C MET A 125 -7.74 4.60 -8.82
N GLU A 126 -6.63 4.45 -9.52
CA GLU A 126 -6.60 3.79 -10.82
C GLU A 126 -7.00 2.30 -10.72
N VAL A 127 -6.58 1.58 -9.65
CA VAL A 127 -7.02 0.19 -9.42
C VAL A 127 -8.52 0.13 -9.14
N LEU A 128 -9.05 1.07 -8.34
CA LEU A 128 -10.49 1.19 -8.10
C LEU A 128 -11.27 1.35 -9.40
N ASP A 129 -10.78 2.19 -10.31
CA ASP A 129 -11.41 2.39 -11.62
C ASP A 129 -11.37 1.11 -12.45
N VAL A 130 -10.24 0.42 -12.51
CA VAL A 130 -10.12 -0.88 -13.20
C VAL A 130 -11.11 -1.90 -12.64
N VAL A 131 -11.22 -2.03 -11.32
CA VAL A 131 -12.17 -2.96 -10.68
C VAL A 131 -13.60 -2.64 -11.07
N LYS A 132 -14.00 -1.36 -10.99
CA LYS A 132 -15.35 -0.89 -11.35
C LYS A 132 -15.65 -1.06 -12.85
N GLU A 133 -14.70 -0.72 -13.73
CA GLU A 133 -14.83 -0.89 -15.19
C GLU A 133 -15.11 -2.34 -15.58
N HIS A 134 -14.55 -3.32 -14.86
CA HIS A 134 -14.80 -4.74 -15.06
C HIS A 134 -16.05 -5.27 -14.33
N GLY A 135 -16.77 -4.40 -13.62
CA GLY A 135 -17.99 -4.77 -12.90
C GLY A 135 -17.77 -5.42 -11.54
N GLY A 136 -16.56 -5.35 -11.00
CA GLY A 136 -16.26 -5.75 -9.63
C GLY A 136 -16.86 -4.77 -8.61
N VAL A 137 -17.04 -5.25 -7.39
CA VAL A 137 -17.56 -4.48 -6.25
C VAL A 137 -16.43 -4.28 -5.25
N PRO A 138 -15.78 -3.10 -5.22
CA PRO A 138 -14.77 -2.83 -4.21
C PRO A 138 -15.39 -2.86 -2.81
N VAL A 139 -14.84 -3.68 -1.90
CA VAL A 139 -15.33 -3.81 -0.52
C VAL A 139 -14.44 -3.09 0.48
N GLY A 140 -13.22 -2.78 0.11
CA GLY A 140 -12.30 -2.02 0.95
C GLY A 140 -10.91 -1.88 0.32
N ILE A 141 -10.07 -1.14 1.03
CA ILE A 141 -8.65 -0.92 0.70
C ILE A 141 -7.81 -1.23 1.94
N GLY A 142 -6.85 -2.14 1.80
CA GLY A 142 -5.86 -2.47 2.83
C GLY A 142 -4.48 -1.92 2.48
N LEU A 143 -3.89 -1.15 3.38
CA LEU A 143 -2.59 -0.51 3.20
C LEU A 143 -1.61 -1.00 4.26
N LEU A 144 -0.35 -1.22 3.90
CA LEU A 144 0.68 -1.38 4.91
C LEU A 144 0.97 -0.04 5.58
N VAL A 145 1.20 1.01 4.78
CA VAL A 145 1.54 2.34 5.29
C VAL A 145 0.73 3.42 4.57
N ASP A 146 0.01 4.22 5.33
CA ASP A 146 -0.59 5.47 4.86
C ASP A 146 0.33 6.66 5.22
N ARG A 147 0.84 7.33 4.20
CA ARG A 147 1.64 8.56 4.30
C ARG A 147 0.91 9.79 3.74
N SER A 148 -0.38 9.68 3.53
CA SER A 148 -1.18 10.79 2.99
C SER A 148 -1.43 11.92 4.01
N GLY A 149 -1.15 11.66 5.29
CA GLY A 149 -1.52 12.57 6.38
C GLY A 149 -3.04 12.74 6.50
N GLY A 150 -3.81 11.71 6.14
CA GLY A 150 -5.27 11.73 6.16
C GLY A 150 -5.92 12.58 5.07
N LYS A 151 -5.17 12.98 4.04
CA LYS A 151 -5.65 13.84 2.95
C LYS A 151 -6.33 13.09 1.82
N VAL A 152 -6.15 11.77 1.75
CA VAL A 152 -6.72 10.93 0.69
C VAL A 152 -7.95 10.21 1.21
N ASP A 153 -9.07 10.45 0.54
CA ASP A 153 -10.33 9.73 0.75
C ASP A 153 -10.69 8.97 -0.54
N PHE A 154 -10.78 7.65 -0.43
CA PHE A 154 -11.14 6.78 -1.55
C PHE A 154 -12.65 6.56 -1.68
N GLY A 155 -13.45 7.11 -0.76
CA GLY A 155 -14.90 6.94 -0.73
C GLY A 155 -15.37 5.54 -0.33
N ILE A 156 -14.47 4.68 0.14
CA ILE A 156 -14.76 3.35 0.68
C ILE A 156 -13.90 3.09 1.92
N ARG A 157 -14.28 2.07 2.70
CA ARG A 157 -13.53 1.66 3.89
C ARG A 157 -12.06 1.42 3.55
N THR A 158 -11.18 2.10 4.25
CA THR A 158 -9.73 1.99 4.10
C THR A 158 -9.10 1.72 5.46
N GLU A 159 -8.29 0.68 5.54
CA GLU A 159 -7.54 0.29 6.73
C GLU A 159 -6.05 0.35 6.43
N ALA A 160 -5.30 1.08 7.23
CA ALA A 160 -3.84 1.08 7.18
C ALA A 160 -3.27 0.42 8.44
N LEU A 161 -2.20 -0.35 8.30
CA LEU A 161 -1.51 -0.92 9.46
C LEU A 161 -0.68 0.11 10.19
N LEU A 162 -0.21 1.13 9.47
CA LEU A 162 0.57 2.23 10.02
C LEU A 162 0.24 3.54 9.32
N HIS A 163 0.00 4.58 10.10
CA HIS A 163 -0.10 5.95 9.61
C HIS A 163 1.21 6.70 9.91
N LEU A 164 1.85 7.24 8.86
CA LEU A 164 3.07 8.02 8.97
C LEU A 164 2.83 9.45 8.47
N ASP A 165 2.80 10.38 9.38
CA ASP A 165 2.86 11.81 9.04
C ASP A 165 4.32 12.25 9.04
N VAL A 166 4.91 12.28 7.84
CA VAL A 166 6.32 12.67 7.66
C VAL A 166 6.38 14.04 7.05
N PRO A 167 6.94 15.02 7.75
CA PRO A 167 7.07 16.36 7.22
C PRO A 167 7.99 16.37 6.00
N THR A 168 7.62 17.17 5.00
CA THR A 168 8.45 17.45 3.84
C THR A 168 8.72 18.94 3.70
N PHE A 169 9.90 19.29 3.23
CA PHE A 169 10.37 20.67 3.17
C PHE A 169 10.91 20.98 1.78
N LYS A 170 10.77 22.24 1.35
CA LYS A 170 11.59 22.75 0.26
C LYS A 170 13.02 22.90 0.76
N GLU A 171 14.01 22.88 -0.14
CA GLU A 171 15.43 22.99 0.21
C GLU A 171 15.71 24.22 1.08
N GLU A 172 15.13 25.37 0.73
CA GLU A 172 15.28 26.67 1.43
C GLU A 172 14.73 26.66 2.86
N ASP A 173 13.71 25.83 3.12
CA ASP A 173 13.04 25.70 4.42
C ASP A 173 13.50 24.49 5.23
N CYS A 174 14.29 23.61 4.64
CA CYS A 174 14.69 22.37 5.25
C CYS A 174 15.59 22.59 6.48
N PRO A 175 15.18 22.12 7.68
CA PRO A 175 16.01 22.26 8.87
C PRO A 175 17.31 21.47 8.77
N LEU A 176 17.31 20.32 8.09
CA LEU A 176 18.49 19.47 7.91
C LEU A 176 19.52 20.11 6.98
N CYS A 177 19.09 20.82 5.92
CA CYS A 177 19.97 21.64 5.10
C CYS A 177 20.64 22.76 5.91
N LYS A 178 19.86 23.43 6.78
CA LYS A 178 20.38 24.50 7.64
C LYS A 178 21.38 24.01 8.68
N GLU A 179 21.29 22.74 9.08
CA GLU A 179 22.23 22.07 9.97
C GLU A 179 23.45 21.48 9.22
N GLY A 180 23.51 21.57 7.90
CA GLY A 180 24.62 21.07 7.09
C GLY A 180 24.67 19.53 6.94
N LYS A 181 23.53 18.90 7.14
CA LYS A 181 23.39 17.44 7.01
C LYS A 181 23.01 17.03 5.60
#